data_db1fbaef0d525b594ffdc0af591f975a
#
_entry.id   db1fbaef0d525b594ffdc0af591f975a
#
_cell.length_a   1.000
_cell.length_b   1.000
_cell.length_c   1.000
_cell.angle_alpha   90.00
_cell.angle_beta   90.00
_cell.angle_gamma   90.00
#
_symmetry.space_group_name_H-M   'P 1'
#
loop_
_entity.id
_entity.type
_entity.pdbx_description
1 polymer ?
#
loop_
_entity_poly.entity_id
_entity_poly.type
_entity_poly.pdbx_seq_one_letter_code
_entity_poly.pdbx_strand_id
1 'polypeptide(L)'
;MKQPEINYWISSMLARHERVSDLNITVGKTLQVESDGVLVPVNVEPPVTELTPFQTEVFALNLIGGNRRLLHDLVSKGSCDLSYSLDDKVRFRVNVFTQKGYFTTVLRKLETKIPSIDGFHFPEAFKKMATEVNGLILFTGATGTGKTTSMAAILNRINEERAVHIVTLEDPVEYVHPHKKATFNQREQGDDFDTFAGGLRAALRQAPKVILVGEIRDRETLEIALTAAETGHVVFSTLHTIDAGQTVNRILGMFEQDEQPQIRNRMADTIRWIVSQRLLPRIGGGRVAAMEILCSSLRIKDLLINGETEDKTFYNVLKEGFTHDMRTFDQHLLKLYEQGLVTEESAIAYSSHSSEIKRGMDTIKSARGERTSDIDGLHMEEEEQDPYGGRWT
;
A
#
# COMPACT_ATOMS: atom_id res chain seq x y z
N MET A 1 16.70 30.47 -16.64
CA MET A 1 16.88 29.65 -15.43
C MET A 1 17.71 28.42 -15.82
N LYS A 2 18.72 28.11 -15.05
CA LYS A 2 19.60 26.95 -15.26
C LYS A 2 19.31 25.90 -14.17
N GLN A 3 19.73 24.68 -14.33
CA GLN A 3 19.54 23.58 -13.36
C GLN A 3 19.93 23.98 -11.91
N PRO A 4 21.06 24.69 -11.65
CA PRO A 4 21.39 25.14 -10.29
C PRO A 4 20.35 26.07 -9.65
N GLU A 5 19.69 26.92 -10.46
CA GLU A 5 18.63 27.82 -9.95
C GLU A 5 17.36 27.07 -9.59
N ILE A 6 17.03 26.03 -10.36
CA ILE A 6 15.91 25.12 -10.07
C ILE A 6 16.16 24.36 -8.76
N ASN A 7 17.35 23.77 -8.63
CA ASN A 7 17.77 23.09 -7.42
C ASN A 7 17.76 24.02 -6.20
N TYR A 8 18.17 25.26 -6.38
CA TYR A 8 18.10 26.29 -5.33
C TYR A 8 16.66 26.58 -4.91
N TRP A 9 15.72 26.75 -5.86
CA TRP A 9 14.32 26.95 -5.52
C TRP A 9 13.74 25.76 -4.76
N ILE A 10 13.94 24.54 -5.27
CA ILE A 10 13.46 23.32 -4.62
C ILE A 10 14.05 23.18 -3.20
N SER A 11 15.36 23.40 -3.04
CA SER A 11 16.03 23.34 -1.73
C SER A 11 15.48 24.38 -0.76
N SER A 12 15.28 25.62 -1.24
CA SER A 12 14.74 26.70 -0.43
C SER A 12 13.30 26.43 0.01
N MET A 13 12.48 25.85 -0.87
CA MET A 13 11.11 25.43 -0.56
C MET A 13 11.08 24.34 0.51
N LEU A 14 11.98 23.38 0.46
CA LEU A 14 12.09 22.31 1.45
C LEU A 14 12.60 22.81 2.82
N ALA A 15 13.49 23.79 2.83
CA ALA A 15 14.14 24.27 4.07
C ALA A 15 13.22 25.16 4.94
N ARG A 16 12.13 25.69 4.41
CA ARG A 16 11.28 26.68 5.11
C ARG A 16 10.29 26.03 6.09
N HIS A 17 9.92 24.76 5.87
CA HIS A 17 8.95 24.04 6.70
C HIS A 17 9.42 22.61 6.95
N GLU A 18 9.19 22.08 8.15
CA GLU A 18 9.68 20.75 8.53
C GLU A 18 8.93 19.61 7.84
N ARG A 19 7.64 19.81 7.52
CA ARG A 19 6.75 18.75 7.00
C ARG A 19 6.20 19.08 5.63
N VAL A 20 7.10 19.36 4.68
CA VAL A 20 6.71 19.61 3.30
C VAL A 20 6.35 18.32 2.61
N SER A 21 5.13 18.24 2.06
CA SER A 21 4.66 17.12 1.24
C SER A 21 4.74 17.41 -0.25
N ASP A 22 4.29 18.59 -0.68
CA ASP A 22 4.19 18.95 -2.08
C ASP A 22 4.74 20.38 -2.31
N LEU A 23 5.32 20.58 -3.50
CA LEU A 23 5.82 21.88 -3.98
C LEU A 23 4.99 22.27 -5.20
N ASN A 24 4.48 23.51 -5.21
CA ASN A 24 3.63 24.03 -6.28
C ASN A 24 4.30 25.21 -6.99
N ILE A 25 4.44 25.12 -8.31
CA ILE A 25 5.00 26.11 -9.21
C ILE A 25 3.93 26.48 -10.24
N THR A 26 3.22 27.59 -10.00
CA THR A 26 2.05 28.01 -10.79
C THR A 26 2.17 29.49 -11.17
N VAL A 27 1.80 29.83 -12.40
CA VAL A 27 1.80 31.20 -12.92
C VAL A 27 0.90 32.12 -12.06
N GLY A 28 1.38 33.34 -11.77
CA GLY A 28 0.65 34.35 -10.99
C GLY A 28 0.60 34.06 -9.49
N LYS A 29 1.40 33.13 -9.01
CA LYS A 29 1.61 32.85 -7.59
C LYS A 29 3.09 32.91 -7.26
N THR A 30 3.41 33.17 -6.00
CA THR A 30 4.75 32.89 -5.48
C THR A 30 5.00 31.42 -5.39
N LEU A 31 6.22 30.98 -5.10
CA LEU A 31 6.52 29.57 -4.77
C LEU A 31 5.71 29.15 -3.54
N GLN A 32 5.08 27.99 -3.59
CA GLN A 32 4.23 27.48 -2.50
C GLN A 32 4.59 26.03 -2.16
N VAL A 33 4.52 25.70 -0.88
CA VAL A 33 4.62 24.31 -0.41
C VAL A 33 3.35 23.93 0.33
N GLU A 34 2.99 22.64 0.26
CA GLU A 34 2.01 22.07 1.17
C GLU A 34 2.73 21.55 2.41
N SER A 35 2.35 22.07 3.57
CA SER A 35 2.83 21.63 4.87
C SER A 35 1.65 21.38 5.79
N ASP A 36 1.57 20.18 6.36
CA ASP A 36 0.46 19.73 7.22
C ASP A 36 -0.94 19.93 6.59
N GLY A 37 -1.05 19.75 5.25
CA GLY A 37 -2.30 19.88 4.50
C GLY A 37 -2.70 21.33 4.14
N VAL A 38 -1.82 22.30 4.36
CA VAL A 38 -2.06 23.73 4.04
C VAL A 38 -1.00 24.23 3.06
N LEU A 39 -1.44 24.94 2.01
CA LEU A 39 -0.55 25.62 1.08
C LEU A 39 -0.02 26.92 1.71
N VAL A 40 1.30 27.01 1.84
CA VAL A 40 2.00 28.18 2.41
C VAL A 40 3.00 28.75 1.41
N PRO A 41 3.11 30.10 1.33
CA PRO A 41 4.05 30.77 0.44
C PRO A 41 5.49 30.62 0.95
N VAL A 42 6.45 30.53 0.03
CA VAL A 42 7.88 30.46 0.34
C VAL A 42 8.60 31.63 -0.30
N ASN A 43 9.33 32.39 0.52
CA ASN A 43 10.21 33.47 0.05
C ASN A 43 11.59 32.90 -0.26
N VAL A 44 12.12 33.26 -1.42
CA VAL A 44 13.48 32.93 -1.91
C VAL A 44 14.27 34.22 -2.16
N GLU A 45 15.58 34.14 -2.31
CA GLU A 45 16.47 35.23 -2.67
C GLU A 45 17.07 34.97 -4.07
N PRO A 46 16.89 35.88 -5.06
CA PRO A 46 16.07 37.11 -5.01
C PRO A 46 14.57 36.82 -4.88
N PRO A 47 13.77 37.75 -4.32
CA PRO A 47 12.35 37.51 -4.07
C PRO A 47 11.56 37.23 -5.34
N VAL A 48 10.72 36.22 -5.29
CA VAL A 48 9.73 35.84 -6.33
C VAL A 48 8.34 36.13 -5.77
N THR A 49 7.74 37.26 -6.14
CA THR A 49 6.38 37.61 -5.70
C THR A 49 5.32 36.93 -6.50
N GLU A 50 5.51 36.85 -7.83
CA GLU A 50 4.63 36.18 -8.78
C GLU A 50 5.46 35.49 -9.86
N LEU A 51 5.18 34.23 -10.13
CA LEU A 51 5.82 33.49 -11.21
C LEU A 51 5.25 33.92 -12.56
N THR A 52 6.13 34.31 -13.48
CA THR A 52 5.76 34.60 -14.86
C THR A 52 5.56 33.32 -15.68
N PRO A 53 4.80 33.36 -16.81
CA PRO A 53 4.68 32.25 -17.74
C PRO A 53 6.04 31.71 -18.19
N PHE A 54 7.01 32.57 -18.46
CA PHE A 54 8.35 32.16 -18.86
C PHE A 54 9.10 31.40 -17.76
N GLN A 55 8.97 31.81 -16.51
CA GLN A 55 9.62 31.11 -15.38
C GLN A 55 9.05 29.71 -15.15
N THR A 56 7.72 29.54 -15.22
CA THR A 56 7.09 28.23 -15.05
C THR A 56 7.38 27.31 -16.23
N GLU A 57 7.43 27.84 -17.46
CA GLU A 57 7.81 27.09 -18.65
C GLU A 57 9.26 26.60 -18.57
N VAL A 58 10.20 27.51 -18.28
CA VAL A 58 11.61 27.13 -18.15
C VAL A 58 11.83 26.15 -17.00
N PHE A 59 11.12 26.30 -15.88
CA PHE A 59 11.18 25.37 -14.77
C PHE A 59 10.73 23.95 -15.22
N ALA A 60 9.57 23.84 -15.84
CA ALA A 60 9.01 22.59 -16.32
C ALA A 60 9.92 21.90 -17.36
N LEU A 61 10.37 22.67 -18.37
CA LEU A 61 11.23 22.12 -19.43
C LEU A 61 12.61 21.67 -18.92
N ASN A 62 13.16 22.31 -17.91
CA ASN A 62 14.40 21.83 -17.29
C ASN A 62 14.22 20.54 -16.49
N LEU A 63 13.08 20.35 -15.83
CA LEU A 63 12.78 19.07 -15.14
C LEU A 63 12.58 17.94 -16.15
N ILE A 64 11.89 18.20 -17.26
CA ILE A 64 11.70 17.25 -18.36
C ILE A 64 13.03 16.92 -19.04
N GLY A 65 13.95 17.88 -19.11
CA GLY A 65 15.25 17.73 -19.77
C GLY A 65 15.08 17.44 -21.27
N GLY A 66 15.92 16.57 -21.81
CA GLY A 66 15.87 16.13 -23.22
C GLY A 66 14.93 14.97 -23.51
N ASN A 67 14.07 14.57 -22.56
CA ASN A 67 13.19 13.41 -22.73
C ASN A 67 12.06 13.70 -23.74
N ARG A 68 12.20 13.17 -24.96
CA ARG A 68 11.27 13.40 -26.08
C ARG A 68 9.87 12.85 -25.80
N ARG A 69 9.79 11.73 -25.06
CA ARG A 69 8.50 11.12 -24.70
C ARG A 69 7.70 12.05 -23.79
N LEU A 70 8.33 12.56 -22.72
CA LEU A 70 7.69 13.49 -21.79
C LEU A 70 7.24 14.78 -22.47
N LEU A 71 8.06 15.33 -23.38
CA LEU A 71 7.68 16.49 -24.18
C LEU A 71 6.49 16.19 -25.08
N HIS A 72 6.48 15.04 -25.75
CA HIS A 72 5.36 14.61 -26.57
C HIS A 72 4.08 14.44 -25.74
N ASP A 73 4.18 13.81 -24.58
CA ASP A 73 3.02 13.62 -23.68
C ASP A 73 2.47 14.96 -23.19
N LEU A 74 3.34 15.88 -22.77
CA LEU A 74 2.92 17.22 -22.33
C LEU A 74 2.18 17.97 -23.43
N VAL A 75 2.67 17.91 -24.67
CA VAL A 75 2.07 18.62 -25.81
C VAL A 75 0.76 17.94 -26.29
N SER A 76 0.75 16.62 -26.37
CA SER A 76 -0.37 15.86 -26.93
C SER A 76 -1.48 15.55 -25.94
N LYS A 77 -1.14 15.29 -24.67
CA LYS A 77 -2.08 14.91 -23.58
C LYS A 77 -2.35 16.07 -22.60
N GLY A 78 -1.55 17.14 -22.66
CA GLY A 78 -1.65 18.29 -21.73
C GLY A 78 -1.00 18.04 -20.37
N SER A 79 -0.35 16.89 -20.14
CA SER A 79 0.39 16.58 -18.91
C SER A 79 1.43 15.48 -19.12
N CYS A 80 2.44 15.47 -18.27
CA CYS A 80 3.39 14.34 -18.16
C CYS A 80 3.82 14.13 -16.71
N ASP A 81 4.13 12.88 -16.38
CA ASP A 81 4.67 12.44 -15.09
C ASP A 81 6.13 12.05 -15.23
N LEU A 82 6.94 12.43 -14.25
CA LEU A 82 8.37 12.09 -14.20
C LEU A 82 8.86 12.01 -12.75
N SER A 83 10.00 11.39 -12.55
CA SER A 83 10.76 11.43 -11.30
C SER A 83 11.84 12.50 -11.35
N TYR A 84 12.08 13.14 -10.22
CA TYR A 84 13.18 14.10 -10.08
C TYR A 84 13.96 13.84 -8.79
N SER A 85 15.28 13.81 -8.86
CA SER A 85 16.16 13.66 -7.71
C SER A 85 16.95 14.95 -7.46
N LEU A 86 16.86 15.49 -6.24
CA LEU A 86 17.65 16.62 -5.79
C LEU A 86 18.87 16.07 -5.03
N ASP A 87 20.07 16.25 -5.61
CA ASP A 87 21.37 15.88 -5.02
C ASP A 87 21.42 14.43 -4.47
N ASP A 88 20.72 13.50 -5.09
CA ASP A 88 20.54 12.10 -4.68
C ASP A 88 20.03 11.89 -3.22
N LYS A 89 19.56 12.98 -2.59
CA LYS A 89 19.09 12.95 -1.20
C LYS A 89 17.57 13.01 -1.06
N VAL A 90 16.92 13.75 -1.95
CA VAL A 90 15.46 13.91 -1.92
C VAL A 90 14.91 13.59 -3.30
N ARG A 91 13.90 12.76 -3.36
CA ARG A 91 13.22 12.40 -4.60
C ARG A 91 11.81 12.96 -4.62
N PHE A 92 11.36 13.23 -5.84
CA PHE A 92 10.02 13.75 -6.09
C PHE A 92 9.37 12.96 -7.22
N ARG A 93 8.08 12.69 -7.06
CA ARG A 93 7.18 12.46 -8.18
C ARG A 93 6.71 13.80 -8.68
N VAL A 94 6.91 14.08 -9.95
CA VAL A 94 6.62 15.36 -10.56
C VAL A 94 5.52 15.19 -11.59
N ASN A 95 4.49 16.02 -11.52
CA ASN A 95 3.51 16.16 -12.58
C ASN A 95 3.63 17.57 -13.18
N VAL A 96 3.86 17.65 -14.48
CA VAL A 96 3.82 18.88 -15.26
C VAL A 96 2.55 18.86 -16.10
N PHE A 97 1.77 19.93 -16.04
CA PHE A 97 0.51 20.01 -16.80
C PHE A 97 0.22 21.43 -17.31
N THR A 98 -0.63 21.50 -18.34
CA THR A 98 -1.06 22.76 -18.93
C THR A 98 -2.32 23.28 -18.25
N GLN A 99 -2.33 24.59 -17.93
CA GLN A 99 -3.48 25.32 -17.41
C GLN A 99 -3.61 26.65 -18.14
N LYS A 100 -4.72 26.88 -18.85
CA LYS A 100 -4.96 28.14 -19.60
C LYS A 100 -3.80 28.53 -20.54
N GLY A 101 -3.14 27.53 -21.14
CA GLY A 101 -2.01 27.72 -22.03
C GLY A 101 -0.65 27.90 -21.32
N TYR A 102 -0.58 27.81 -20.00
CA TYR A 102 0.66 27.92 -19.21
C TYR A 102 1.01 26.60 -18.54
N PHE A 103 2.29 26.35 -18.27
CA PHE A 103 2.72 25.19 -17.53
C PHE A 103 2.66 25.42 -16.02
N THR A 104 2.15 24.40 -15.34
CA THR A 104 2.15 24.29 -13.88
C THR A 104 2.89 23.00 -13.52
N THR A 105 3.67 23.04 -12.45
CA THR A 105 4.41 21.87 -11.96
C THR A 105 4.10 21.63 -10.50
N VAL A 106 3.78 20.39 -10.17
CA VAL A 106 3.62 19.90 -8.79
C VAL A 106 4.66 18.82 -8.53
N LEU A 107 5.46 18.98 -7.47
CA LEU A 107 6.45 18.00 -7.06
C LEU A 107 6.04 17.43 -5.71
N ARG A 108 5.66 16.14 -5.67
CA ARG A 108 5.38 15.40 -4.45
C ARG A 108 6.66 14.78 -3.91
N LYS A 109 7.02 15.17 -2.69
CA LYS A 109 8.20 14.61 -2.01
C LYS A 109 7.97 13.14 -1.68
N LEU A 110 8.92 12.29 -2.07
CA LEU A 110 8.92 10.87 -1.75
C LEU A 110 9.69 10.62 -0.44
N GLU A 111 9.26 9.61 0.31
CA GLU A 111 9.98 9.17 1.51
C GLU A 111 11.26 8.44 1.09
N THR A 112 12.39 8.84 1.64
CA THR A 112 13.70 8.27 1.28
C THR A 112 14.19 7.21 2.27
N LYS A 113 13.63 7.22 3.51
CA LYS A 113 14.00 6.24 4.52
C LYS A 113 13.34 4.90 4.24
N ILE A 114 14.15 3.90 3.91
CA ILE A 114 13.65 2.56 3.64
C ILE A 114 13.05 1.96 4.91
N PRO A 115 11.80 1.47 4.87
CA PRO A 115 11.15 0.86 6.02
C PRO A 115 11.81 -0.48 6.38
N SER A 116 11.73 -0.85 7.66
CA SER A 116 12.11 -2.18 8.13
C SER A 116 10.92 -2.89 8.79
N ILE A 117 10.92 -4.22 8.74
CA ILE A 117 9.84 -5.04 9.33
C ILE A 117 9.70 -4.73 10.82
N ASP A 118 10.82 -4.71 11.55
CA ASP A 118 10.82 -4.50 12.99
C ASP A 118 10.51 -3.04 13.35
N GLY A 119 10.97 -2.07 12.55
CA GLY A 119 10.73 -0.63 12.78
C GLY A 119 9.25 -0.21 12.65
N PHE A 120 8.48 -0.93 11.86
CA PHE A 120 7.03 -0.73 11.70
C PHE A 120 6.18 -1.74 12.47
N HIS A 121 6.81 -2.63 13.24
CA HIS A 121 6.14 -3.70 13.99
C HIS A 121 5.21 -4.56 13.11
N PHE A 122 5.65 -4.85 11.88
CA PHE A 122 4.87 -5.69 10.97
C PHE A 122 4.72 -7.11 11.52
N PRO A 123 3.64 -7.82 11.14
CA PRO A 123 3.41 -9.19 11.58
C PRO A 123 4.57 -10.14 11.24
N GLU A 124 4.76 -11.20 12.03
CA GLU A 124 5.81 -12.22 11.81
C GLU A 124 5.72 -12.87 10.43
N ALA A 125 4.51 -12.95 9.84
CA ALA A 125 4.29 -13.37 8.47
C ALA A 125 5.18 -12.65 7.45
N PHE A 126 5.53 -11.37 7.68
CA PHE A 126 6.41 -10.61 6.80
C PHE A 126 7.84 -11.17 6.75
N LYS A 127 8.33 -11.68 7.87
CA LYS A 127 9.64 -12.37 7.90
C LYS A 127 9.58 -13.68 7.11
N LYS A 128 8.46 -14.43 7.20
CA LYS A 128 8.24 -15.64 6.42
C LYS A 128 8.15 -15.32 4.92
N MET A 129 7.44 -14.26 4.52
CA MET A 129 7.40 -13.80 3.13
C MET A 129 8.80 -13.50 2.58
N ALA A 130 9.71 -12.95 3.38
CA ALA A 130 11.09 -12.68 2.99
C ALA A 130 11.92 -13.97 2.75
N THR A 131 11.50 -15.11 3.27
CA THR A 131 12.16 -16.41 3.08
C THR A 131 11.61 -17.22 1.91
N GLU A 132 10.51 -16.80 1.29
CA GLU A 132 9.94 -17.49 0.13
C GLU A 132 10.96 -17.63 -1.00
N VAL A 133 10.90 -18.76 -1.70
CA VAL A 133 11.82 -19.08 -2.78
C VAL A 133 11.16 -19.03 -4.15
N ASN A 134 9.84 -19.17 -4.19
CA ASN A 134 9.01 -19.02 -5.39
C ASN A 134 7.56 -18.68 -5.01
N GLY A 135 6.79 -18.26 -6.00
CA GLY A 135 5.36 -18.01 -5.86
C GLY A 135 5.00 -16.54 -5.92
N LEU A 136 3.70 -16.28 -5.84
CA LEU A 136 3.11 -14.94 -5.97
C LEU A 136 2.68 -14.42 -4.58
N ILE A 137 3.10 -13.21 -4.26
CA ILE A 137 2.76 -12.48 -3.03
C ILE A 137 2.06 -11.19 -3.45
N LEU A 138 0.80 -11.05 -3.07
CA LEU A 138 -0.05 -9.92 -3.45
C LEU A 138 -0.31 -9.00 -2.26
N PHE A 139 -0.09 -7.70 -2.45
CA PHE A 139 -0.51 -6.66 -1.51
C PHE A 139 -1.70 -5.92 -2.07
N THR A 140 -2.80 -5.83 -1.30
CA THR A 140 -4.05 -5.25 -1.77
C THR A 140 -4.58 -4.17 -0.85
N GLY A 141 -5.45 -3.33 -1.35
CA GLY A 141 -6.03 -2.19 -0.63
C GLY A 141 -6.09 -0.93 -1.48
N ALA A 142 -6.80 0.07 -1.01
CA ALA A 142 -6.91 1.37 -1.67
C ALA A 142 -5.54 2.08 -1.81
N THR A 143 -5.48 3.11 -2.62
CA THR A 143 -4.30 3.98 -2.71
C THR A 143 -4.01 4.61 -1.34
N GLY A 144 -2.74 4.67 -0.96
CA GLY A 144 -2.34 5.27 0.33
C GLY A 144 -2.50 4.36 1.56
N THR A 145 -2.82 3.06 1.40
CA THR A 145 -2.91 2.11 2.53
C THR A 145 -1.56 1.55 2.98
N GLY A 146 -0.45 1.95 2.36
CA GLY A 146 0.90 1.56 2.75
C GLY A 146 1.43 0.28 2.09
N LYS A 147 0.83 -0.18 0.98
CA LYS A 147 1.27 -1.38 0.24
C LYS A 147 2.76 -1.32 -0.14
N THR A 148 3.18 -0.21 -0.76
CA THR A 148 4.57 0.00 -1.18
C THR A 148 5.52 -0.02 0.01
N THR A 149 5.16 0.63 1.12
CA THR A 149 5.93 0.62 2.37
C THR A 149 6.11 -0.80 2.92
N SER A 150 5.06 -1.61 2.89
CA SER A 150 5.08 -3.01 3.35
C SER A 150 5.99 -3.87 2.46
N MET A 151 5.85 -3.77 1.15
CA MET A 151 6.71 -4.50 0.20
C MET A 151 8.17 -4.04 0.31
N ALA A 152 8.43 -2.74 0.42
CA ALA A 152 9.77 -2.20 0.60
C ALA A 152 10.45 -2.74 1.87
N ALA A 153 9.70 -2.92 2.97
CA ALA A 153 10.23 -3.51 4.20
C ALA A 153 10.65 -4.97 4.00
N ILE A 154 9.85 -5.76 3.28
CA ILE A 154 10.18 -7.17 2.98
C ILE A 154 11.37 -7.25 2.02
N LEU A 155 11.37 -6.44 0.95
CA LEU A 155 12.46 -6.40 -0.02
C LEU A 155 13.77 -5.93 0.63
N ASN A 156 13.70 -4.97 1.57
CA ASN A 156 14.88 -4.58 2.35
C ASN A 156 15.43 -5.75 3.20
N ARG A 157 14.56 -6.54 3.82
CA ARG A 157 14.97 -7.75 4.56
C ARG A 157 15.63 -8.78 3.66
N ILE A 158 15.05 -9.03 2.48
CA ILE A 158 15.65 -9.91 1.46
C ILE A 158 17.02 -9.37 1.05
N ASN A 159 17.14 -8.06 0.81
CA ASN A 159 18.38 -7.40 0.42
C ASN A 159 19.48 -7.52 1.50
N GLU A 160 19.10 -7.52 2.76
CA GLU A 160 20.03 -7.67 3.90
C GLU A 160 20.50 -9.10 4.10
N GLU A 161 19.65 -10.08 3.84
CA GLU A 161 19.88 -11.46 4.27
C GLU A 161 20.27 -12.41 3.15
N ARG A 162 19.83 -12.16 1.91
CA ARG A 162 19.95 -13.09 0.80
C ARG A 162 20.85 -12.55 -0.32
N ALA A 163 21.79 -13.36 -0.78
CA ALA A 163 22.64 -13.07 -1.96
C ALA A 163 21.87 -13.45 -3.23
N VAL A 164 20.92 -12.62 -3.65
CA VAL A 164 20.04 -12.85 -4.79
C VAL A 164 19.96 -11.61 -5.68
N HIS A 165 19.54 -11.79 -6.93
CA HIS A 165 19.22 -10.67 -7.82
C HIS A 165 17.74 -10.31 -7.66
N ILE A 166 17.46 -9.04 -7.35
CA ILE A 166 16.13 -8.46 -7.22
C ILE A 166 15.94 -7.48 -8.37
N VAL A 167 14.85 -7.61 -9.12
CA VAL A 167 14.45 -6.66 -10.17
C VAL A 167 13.09 -6.09 -9.81
N THR A 168 12.97 -4.77 -9.85
CA THR A 168 11.67 -4.11 -9.66
C THR A 168 11.25 -3.37 -10.93
N LEU A 169 9.94 -3.34 -11.15
CA LEU A 169 9.26 -2.61 -12.20
C LEU A 169 8.23 -1.71 -11.52
N GLU A 170 8.45 -0.40 -11.50
CA GLU A 170 7.68 0.55 -10.68
C GLU A 170 7.21 1.77 -11.49
N ASP A 171 6.18 2.48 -10.99
CA ASP A 171 5.62 3.69 -11.61
C ASP A 171 5.15 4.72 -10.53
N PRO A 172 6.04 5.61 -10.09
CA PRO A 172 7.51 5.58 -10.19
C PRO A 172 8.16 4.74 -9.06
N VAL A 173 9.51 4.68 -9.04
CA VAL A 173 10.27 4.12 -7.91
C VAL A 173 10.09 5.00 -6.69
N GLU A 174 9.44 4.48 -5.62
CA GLU A 174 9.21 5.23 -4.38
C GLU A 174 10.41 5.16 -3.42
N TYR A 175 10.95 3.96 -3.17
CA TYR A 175 12.08 3.72 -2.28
C TYR A 175 13.30 3.26 -3.07
N VAL A 176 14.42 3.98 -2.96
CA VAL A 176 15.68 3.55 -3.60
C VAL A 176 16.45 2.64 -2.67
N HIS A 177 16.58 1.38 -3.05
CA HIS A 177 17.29 0.38 -2.28
C HIS A 177 18.77 0.34 -2.64
N PRO A 178 19.70 0.53 -1.67
CA PRO A 178 21.12 0.32 -1.93
C PRO A 178 21.40 -1.18 -2.15
N HIS A 179 22.44 -1.48 -2.87
CA HIS A 179 22.95 -2.85 -2.92
C HIS A 179 23.50 -3.25 -1.55
N LYS A 180 23.04 -4.40 -1.01
CA LYS A 180 23.56 -4.99 0.23
C LYS A 180 24.09 -6.40 -0.08
N LYS A 181 23.49 -7.46 0.49
CA LYS A 181 23.78 -8.82 0.05
C LYS A 181 23.19 -9.12 -1.32
N ALA A 182 21.98 -8.60 -1.58
CA ALA A 182 21.37 -8.73 -2.90
C ALA A 182 21.90 -7.68 -3.88
N THR A 183 21.85 -8.03 -5.17
CA THR A 183 21.95 -7.05 -6.25
C THR A 183 20.55 -6.55 -6.55
N PHE A 184 20.32 -5.24 -6.46
CA PHE A 184 19.01 -4.63 -6.56
C PHE A 184 18.96 -3.73 -7.80
N ASN A 185 18.17 -4.09 -8.82
CA ASN A 185 17.94 -3.28 -10.01
C ASN A 185 16.50 -2.80 -10.05
N GLN A 186 16.30 -1.50 -9.93
CA GLN A 186 15.00 -0.84 -9.97
C GLN A 186 14.83 -0.18 -11.33
N ARG A 187 13.68 -0.44 -11.95
CA ARG A 187 13.33 0.08 -13.27
C ARG A 187 12.03 0.87 -13.19
N GLU A 188 12.02 2.04 -13.77
CA GLU A 188 10.87 2.95 -13.76
C GLU A 188 10.14 2.93 -15.09
N GLN A 189 8.80 2.89 -15.04
CA GLN A 189 7.98 2.92 -16.24
C GLN A 189 8.15 4.27 -16.95
N GLY A 190 8.27 4.18 -18.25
CA GLY A 190 8.43 5.35 -19.09
C GLY A 190 9.88 5.75 -19.35
N ASP A 191 10.78 5.48 -18.42
CA ASP A 191 12.22 5.73 -18.59
C ASP A 191 12.97 4.43 -18.94
N ASP A 192 12.71 3.34 -18.22
CA ASP A 192 13.42 2.07 -18.36
C ASP A 192 12.60 0.98 -19.08
N PHE A 193 11.29 1.11 -19.10
CA PHE A 193 10.38 0.20 -19.82
C PHE A 193 9.04 0.90 -20.13
N ASP A 194 8.35 0.45 -21.19
CA ASP A 194 7.11 1.07 -21.65
C ASP A 194 5.86 0.53 -20.93
N THR A 195 5.76 -0.81 -20.82
CA THR A 195 4.61 -1.50 -20.21
C THR A 195 5.04 -2.51 -19.18
N PHE A 196 4.25 -2.73 -18.13
CA PHE A 196 4.56 -3.74 -17.10
C PHE A 196 4.71 -5.13 -17.70
N ALA A 197 3.86 -5.53 -18.64
CA ALA A 197 3.98 -6.81 -19.35
C ALA A 197 5.31 -6.93 -20.11
N GLY A 198 5.70 -5.90 -20.88
CA GLY A 198 6.99 -5.85 -21.60
C GLY A 198 8.18 -5.86 -20.67
N GLY A 199 8.14 -5.05 -19.60
CA GLY A 199 9.16 -5.00 -18.55
C GLY A 199 9.35 -6.33 -17.86
N LEU A 200 8.25 -7.03 -17.51
CA LEU A 200 8.27 -8.31 -16.82
C LEU A 200 8.83 -9.44 -17.73
N ARG A 201 8.43 -9.47 -19.01
CA ARG A 201 9.05 -10.41 -19.99
C ARG A 201 10.55 -10.17 -20.11
N ALA A 202 11.00 -8.93 -20.09
CA ALA A 202 12.43 -8.61 -20.13
C ALA A 202 13.13 -9.04 -18.83
N ALA A 203 12.50 -8.81 -17.66
CA ALA A 203 13.03 -9.19 -16.36
C ALA A 203 13.32 -10.70 -16.26
N LEU A 204 12.46 -11.56 -16.81
CA LEU A 204 12.65 -13.02 -16.82
C LEU A 204 13.96 -13.46 -17.54
N ARG A 205 14.51 -12.63 -18.41
CA ARG A 205 15.80 -12.86 -19.07
C ARG A 205 17.00 -12.25 -18.33
N GLN A 206 16.76 -11.57 -17.21
CA GLN A 206 17.79 -10.93 -16.38
C GLN A 206 18.24 -11.79 -15.19
N ALA A 207 17.80 -13.05 -15.15
CA ALA A 207 18.10 -14.03 -14.10
C ALA A 207 17.81 -13.54 -12.67
N PRO A 208 16.68 -12.85 -12.39
CA PRO A 208 16.31 -12.48 -11.02
C PRO A 208 15.90 -13.72 -10.23
N LYS A 209 15.93 -13.61 -8.90
CA LYS A 209 15.24 -14.55 -7.99
C LYS A 209 13.99 -13.94 -7.40
N VAL A 210 13.96 -12.62 -7.30
CA VAL A 210 12.83 -11.85 -6.77
C VAL A 210 12.48 -10.77 -7.79
N ILE A 211 11.20 -10.65 -8.10
CA ILE A 211 10.67 -9.64 -9.01
C ILE A 211 9.56 -8.87 -8.28
N LEU A 212 9.63 -7.54 -8.28
CA LEU A 212 8.50 -6.68 -7.92
C LEU A 212 7.86 -6.15 -9.20
N VAL A 213 6.57 -6.38 -9.37
CA VAL A 213 5.73 -5.73 -10.38
C VAL A 213 4.84 -4.74 -9.63
N GLY A 214 5.03 -3.45 -9.86
CA GLY A 214 4.38 -2.39 -9.08
C GLY A 214 2.88 -2.61 -8.91
N GLU A 215 2.20 -2.93 -10.00
CA GLU A 215 0.80 -3.33 -9.97
C GLU A 215 0.42 -4.23 -11.16
N ILE A 216 -0.63 -5.06 -10.97
CA ILE A 216 -1.27 -5.84 -12.01
C ILE A 216 -2.60 -5.19 -12.35
N ARG A 217 -2.70 -4.58 -13.54
CA ARG A 217 -3.92 -3.93 -14.03
C ARG A 217 -4.64 -4.73 -15.11
N ASP A 218 -3.91 -5.59 -15.81
CA ASP A 218 -4.37 -6.28 -17.02
C ASP A 218 -4.02 -7.77 -17.01
N ARG A 219 -4.74 -8.51 -17.86
CA ARG A 219 -4.61 -9.94 -18.04
C ARG A 219 -3.19 -10.35 -18.42
N GLU A 220 -2.57 -9.64 -19.38
CA GLU A 220 -1.27 -9.99 -19.91
C GLU A 220 -0.18 -9.95 -18.82
N THR A 221 -0.15 -8.89 -18.03
CA THR A 221 0.77 -8.75 -16.88
C THR A 221 0.56 -9.86 -15.87
N LEU A 222 -0.71 -10.21 -15.57
CA LEU A 222 -1.04 -11.29 -14.64
C LEU A 222 -0.56 -12.65 -15.13
N GLU A 223 -0.82 -12.99 -16.40
CA GLU A 223 -0.38 -14.27 -16.99
C GLU A 223 1.14 -14.45 -16.92
N ILE A 224 1.90 -13.38 -17.19
CA ILE A 224 3.36 -13.42 -17.09
C ILE A 224 3.82 -13.53 -15.63
N ALA A 225 3.15 -12.86 -14.69
CA ALA A 225 3.45 -12.95 -13.27
C ALA A 225 3.20 -14.37 -12.71
N LEU A 226 2.09 -15.02 -13.09
CA LEU A 226 1.82 -16.41 -12.76
C LEU A 226 2.90 -17.33 -13.33
N THR A 227 3.27 -17.15 -14.62
CA THR A 227 4.33 -17.94 -15.27
C THR A 227 5.69 -17.75 -14.58
N ALA A 228 6.02 -16.53 -14.16
CA ALA A 228 7.24 -16.25 -13.39
C ALA A 228 7.24 -17.02 -12.05
N ALA A 229 6.12 -16.99 -11.34
CA ALA A 229 5.95 -17.71 -10.07
C ALA A 229 6.04 -19.24 -10.25
N GLU A 230 5.45 -19.79 -11.30
CA GLU A 230 5.52 -21.22 -11.68
C GLU A 230 6.96 -21.64 -12.02
N THR A 231 7.74 -20.77 -12.62
CA THR A 231 9.12 -21.05 -13.07
C THR A 231 10.19 -20.76 -12.02
N GLY A 232 9.81 -20.57 -10.76
CA GLY A 232 10.73 -20.52 -9.61
C GLY A 232 11.18 -19.12 -9.18
N HIS A 233 10.42 -18.07 -9.55
CA HIS A 233 10.64 -16.72 -9.08
C HIS A 233 9.69 -16.37 -7.92
N VAL A 234 10.14 -15.56 -6.98
CA VAL A 234 9.24 -14.89 -6.05
C VAL A 234 8.76 -13.61 -6.71
N VAL A 235 7.45 -13.48 -6.89
CA VAL A 235 6.85 -12.30 -7.54
C VAL A 235 6.01 -11.54 -6.51
N PHE A 236 6.37 -10.29 -6.27
CA PHE A 236 5.58 -9.34 -5.49
C PHE A 236 4.76 -8.46 -6.43
N SER A 237 3.50 -8.21 -6.10
CA SER A 237 2.71 -7.24 -6.85
C SER A 237 1.58 -6.64 -6.02
N THR A 238 0.88 -5.65 -6.59
CA THR A 238 -0.29 -5.03 -5.96
C THR A 238 -1.55 -5.14 -6.81
N LEU A 239 -2.69 -5.13 -6.09
CA LEU A 239 -4.03 -4.94 -6.65
C LEU A 239 -4.81 -3.94 -5.76
N HIS A 240 -5.90 -3.36 -6.31
CA HIS A 240 -6.71 -2.36 -5.60
C HIS A 240 -8.02 -2.96 -5.04
N THR A 241 -7.98 -4.21 -4.61
CA THR A 241 -9.09 -4.90 -3.95
C THR A 241 -9.01 -4.74 -2.44
N ILE A 242 -10.12 -4.92 -1.73
CA ILE A 242 -10.23 -4.60 -0.31
C ILE A 242 -10.02 -5.79 0.63
N ASP A 243 -10.08 -7.03 0.11
CA ASP A 243 -9.89 -8.29 0.84
C ASP A 243 -9.41 -9.42 -0.08
N ALA A 244 -9.08 -10.58 0.48
CA ALA A 244 -8.56 -11.73 -0.24
C ALA A 244 -9.60 -12.34 -1.21
N GLY A 245 -10.86 -12.46 -0.81
CA GLY A 245 -11.93 -13.00 -1.67
C GLY A 245 -12.15 -12.14 -2.91
N GLN A 246 -12.25 -10.82 -2.73
CA GLN A 246 -12.36 -9.89 -3.85
C GLN A 246 -11.10 -9.89 -4.73
N THR A 247 -9.92 -10.14 -4.16
CA THR A 247 -8.68 -10.28 -4.94
C THR A 247 -8.77 -11.46 -5.89
N VAL A 248 -9.22 -12.61 -5.41
CA VAL A 248 -9.44 -13.82 -6.23
C VAL A 248 -10.46 -13.55 -7.32
N ASN A 249 -11.61 -12.96 -6.96
CA ASN A 249 -12.66 -12.64 -7.92
C ASN A 249 -12.20 -11.62 -8.98
N ARG A 250 -11.41 -10.62 -8.59
CA ARG A 250 -10.83 -9.64 -9.51
C ARG A 250 -9.88 -10.28 -10.51
N ILE A 251 -9.05 -11.22 -10.07
CA ILE A 251 -8.15 -11.98 -10.93
C ILE A 251 -8.96 -12.81 -11.93
N LEU A 252 -9.96 -13.57 -11.46
CA LEU A 252 -10.80 -14.40 -12.31
C LEU A 252 -11.59 -13.55 -13.33
N GLY A 253 -12.04 -12.37 -12.93
CA GLY A 253 -12.75 -11.44 -13.81
C GLY A 253 -11.92 -10.83 -14.95
N MET A 254 -10.60 -11.10 -15.03
CA MET A 254 -9.75 -10.74 -16.17
C MET A 254 -9.80 -11.79 -17.29
N PHE A 255 -10.46 -12.95 -17.06
CA PHE A 255 -10.49 -14.10 -17.96
C PHE A 255 -11.93 -14.48 -18.31
N GLU A 256 -12.10 -15.05 -19.51
CA GLU A 256 -13.38 -15.62 -19.92
C GLU A 256 -13.75 -16.83 -19.04
N GLN A 257 -15.05 -17.14 -18.95
CA GLN A 257 -15.56 -18.16 -18.03
C GLN A 257 -14.97 -19.56 -18.25
N ASP A 258 -14.70 -19.92 -19.50
CA ASP A 258 -14.11 -21.21 -19.88
C ASP A 258 -12.62 -21.33 -19.52
N GLU A 259 -11.91 -20.22 -19.37
CA GLU A 259 -10.51 -20.17 -18.95
C GLU A 259 -10.35 -20.20 -17.42
N GLN A 260 -11.38 -19.74 -16.68
CA GLN A 260 -11.29 -19.58 -15.22
C GLN A 260 -10.87 -20.86 -14.45
N PRO A 261 -11.32 -22.07 -14.80
CA PRO A 261 -10.87 -23.29 -14.14
C PRO A 261 -9.35 -23.49 -14.22
N GLN A 262 -8.74 -23.19 -15.35
CA GLN A 262 -7.28 -23.27 -15.50
C GLN A 262 -6.58 -22.20 -14.64
N ILE A 263 -7.10 -20.99 -14.62
CA ILE A 263 -6.53 -19.88 -13.82
C ILE A 263 -6.65 -20.19 -12.32
N ARG A 264 -7.76 -20.77 -11.87
CA ARG A 264 -7.94 -21.24 -10.48
C ARG A 264 -6.86 -22.21 -10.06
N ASN A 265 -6.55 -23.20 -10.88
CA ASN A 265 -5.47 -24.16 -10.61
C ASN A 265 -4.10 -23.47 -10.55
N ARG A 266 -3.78 -22.60 -11.50
CA ARG A 266 -2.53 -21.82 -11.51
C ARG A 266 -2.40 -20.96 -10.25
N MET A 267 -3.47 -20.28 -9.84
CA MET A 267 -3.51 -19.50 -8.60
C MET A 267 -3.27 -20.37 -7.36
N ALA A 268 -3.92 -21.54 -7.29
CA ALA A 268 -3.76 -22.47 -6.16
C ALA A 268 -2.32 -22.98 -6.03
N ASP A 269 -1.60 -23.12 -7.14
CA ASP A 269 -0.20 -23.57 -7.15
C ASP A 269 0.79 -22.44 -6.88
N THR A 270 0.48 -21.22 -7.29
CA THR A 270 1.43 -20.09 -7.27
C THR A 270 1.23 -19.14 -6.11
N ILE A 271 0.00 -18.82 -5.70
CA ILE A 271 -0.24 -17.87 -4.61
C ILE A 271 0.32 -18.42 -3.31
N ARG A 272 1.21 -17.64 -2.68
CA ARG A 272 1.75 -17.90 -1.35
C ARG A 272 1.07 -17.04 -0.30
N TRP A 273 0.94 -15.74 -0.59
CA TRP A 273 0.36 -14.78 0.35
C TRP A 273 -0.51 -13.75 -0.37
N ILE A 274 -1.62 -13.38 0.28
CA ILE A 274 -2.38 -12.17 -0.04
C ILE A 274 -2.48 -11.36 1.24
N VAL A 275 -2.01 -10.10 1.19
CA VAL A 275 -2.04 -9.16 2.31
C VAL A 275 -2.90 -7.98 1.94
N SER A 276 -4.09 -7.91 2.52
CA SER A 276 -4.98 -6.76 2.34
C SER A 276 -4.76 -5.74 3.45
N GLN A 277 -4.70 -4.45 3.11
CA GLN A 277 -4.30 -3.38 4.05
C GLN A 277 -5.31 -2.24 4.12
N ARG A 278 -5.54 -1.78 5.36
CA ARG A 278 -6.23 -0.53 5.69
C ARG A 278 -5.32 0.29 6.59
N LEU A 279 -5.29 1.61 6.42
CA LEU A 279 -4.42 2.49 7.21
C LEU A 279 -5.29 3.39 8.08
N LEU A 280 -5.15 3.28 9.41
CA LEU A 280 -5.97 3.95 10.41
C LEU A 280 -5.20 5.05 11.13
N PRO A 281 -5.86 6.10 11.64
CA PRO A 281 -5.27 7.02 12.60
C PRO A 281 -4.81 6.28 13.85
N ARG A 282 -3.58 6.57 14.30
CA ARG A 282 -3.01 6.00 15.54
C ARG A 282 -3.20 6.96 16.70
N ILE A 283 -3.53 6.43 17.87
CA ILE A 283 -3.53 7.19 19.15
C ILE A 283 -2.10 7.71 19.39
N GLY A 284 -1.98 8.98 19.69
CA GLY A 284 -0.68 9.65 19.86
C GLY A 284 -0.06 10.19 18.55
N GLY A 285 -0.78 10.09 17.44
CA GLY A 285 -0.39 10.65 16.14
C GLY A 285 0.18 9.62 15.16
N GLY A 286 0.22 10.00 13.89
CA GLY A 286 0.61 9.13 12.79
C GLY A 286 -0.48 8.12 12.41
N ARG A 287 -0.08 7.02 11.75
CA ARG A 287 -1.00 5.99 11.24
C ARG A 287 -0.49 4.60 11.58
N VAL A 288 -1.41 3.63 11.64
CA VAL A 288 -1.10 2.20 11.83
C VAL A 288 -1.86 1.37 10.79
N ALA A 289 -1.24 0.32 10.28
CA ALA A 289 -1.85 -0.56 9.30
C ALA A 289 -2.61 -1.70 9.99
N ALA A 290 -3.90 -1.84 9.66
CA ALA A 290 -4.65 -3.08 9.90
C ALA A 290 -4.50 -3.97 8.65
N MET A 291 -4.36 -5.27 8.86
CA MET A 291 -4.06 -6.23 7.81
C MET A 291 -4.92 -7.48 7.93
N GLU A 292 -5.48 -7.90 6.81
CA GLU A 292 -5.93 -9.25 6.58
C GLU A 292 -4.82 -10.01 5.88
N ILE A 293 -4.49 -11.22 6.34
CA ILE A 293 -3.39 -12.02 5.80
C ILE A 293 -3.89 -13.42 5.48
N LEU A 294 -3.82 -13.77 4.20
CA LEU A 294 -4.03 -15.12 3.68
C LEU A 294 -2.67 -15.76 3.41
N CYS A 295 -2.47 -16.98 3.90
CA CYS A 295 -1.34 -17.85 3.60
C CYS A 295 -1.81 -19.10 2.85
N SER A 296 -1.04 -19.57 1.87
CA SER A 296 -1.33 -20.80 1.15
C SER A 296 -1.40 -21.99 2.09
N SER A 297 -2.51 -22.71 2.07
CA SER A 297 -2.76 -23.95 2.81
C SER A 297 -3.65 -24.86 1.97
N LEU A 298 -3.80 -26.13 2.36
CA LEU A 298 -4.69 -27.04 1.64
C LEU A 298 -6.13 -26.51 1.57
N ARG A 299 -6.63 -25.88 2.64
CA ARG A 299 -7.98 -25.29 2.68
C ARG A 299 -8.10 -24.08 1.73
N ILE A 300 -7.06 -23.25 1.67
CA ILE A 300 -7.02 -22.11 0.75
C ILE A 300 -6.91 -22.57 -0.70
N LYS A 301 -6.08 -23.57 -0.99
CA LYS A 301 -5.98 -24.16 -2.33
C LYS A 301 -7.32 -24.72 -2.81
N ASP A 302 -8.04 -25.40 -1.94
CA ASP A 302 -9.37 -25.92 -2.24
C ASP A 302 -10.38 -24.79 -2.56
N LEU A 303 -10.36 -23.69 -1.78
CA LEU A 303 -11.18 -22.50 -2.09
C LEU A 303 -10.79 -21.82 -3.41
N LEU A 304 -9.51 -21.77 -3.74
CA LEU A 304 -9.05 -21.21 -5.01
C LEU A 304 -9.53 -22.05 -6.19
N ILE A 305 -9.50 -23.39 -6.08
CA ILE A 305 -9.91 -24.32 -7.14
C ILE A 305 -11.43 -24.38 -7.27
N ASN A 306 -12.13 -24.64 -6.16
CA ASN A 306 -13.55 -24.96 -6.16
C ASN A 306 -14.47 -23.75 -5.91
N GLY A 307 -13.89 -22.61 -5.46
CA GLY A 307 -14.64 -21.42 -5.07
C GLY A 307 -15.19 -21.49 -3.66
N GLU A 308 -15.86 -20.41 -3.24
CA GLU A 308 -16.54 -20.31 -1.95
C GLU A 308 -17.91 -20.99 -1.99
N THR A 309 -18.33 -21.51 -0.84
CA THR A 309 -19.69 -22.03 -0.58
C THR A 309 -20.26 -21.31 0.63
N GLU A 310 -21.56 -21.50 0.94
CA GLU A 310 -22.22 -20.85 2.11
C GLU A 310 -21.47 -21.13 3.42
N ASP A 311 -20.96 -22.35 3.61
CA ASP A 311 -20.26 -22.75 4.84
C ASP A 311 -18.75 -22.54 4.79
N LYS A 312 -18.16 -22.37 3.61
CA LYS A 312 -16.71 -22.34 3.42
C LYS A 312 -16.33 -21.12 2.60
N THR A 313 -15.94 -20.05 3.29
CA THR A 313 -15.51 -18.78 2.71
C THR A 313 -14.05 -18.50 3.03
N PHE A 314 -13.40 -17.61 2.26
CA PHE A 314 -12.06 -17.12 2.61
C PHE A 314 -12.05 -16.55 4.02
N TYR A 315 -13.05 -15.76 4.40
CA TYR A 315 -13.16 -15.17 5.74
C TYR A 315 -13.15 -16.24 6.84
N ASN A 316 -13.95 -17.30 6.72
CA ASN A 316 -14.01 -18.37 7.72
C ASN A 316 -12.69 -19.12 7.85
N VAL A 317 -12.03 -19.42 6.72
CA VAL A 317 -10.73 -20.09 6.73
C VAL A 317 -9.63 -19.21 7.32
N LEU A 318 -9.63 -17.90 7.04
CA LEU A 318 -8.69 -16.95 7.63
C LEU A 318 -8.89 -16.81 9.14
N LYS A 319 -10.15 -16.73 9.59
CA LYS A 319 -10.52 -16.61 11.00
C LYS A 319 -10.01 -17.78 11.84
N GLU A 320 -10.03 -18.98 11.30
CA GLU A 320 -9.55 -20.20 11.95
C GLU A 320 -8.04 -20.45 11.74
N GLY A 321 -7.42 -19.73 10.81
CA GLY A 321 -6.07 -20.00 10.31
C GLY A 321 -4.92 -19.38 11.13
N PHE A 322 -5.14 -19.01 12.39
CA PHE A 322 -4.14 -18.34 13.23
C PHE A 322 -2.80 -19.07 13.33
N THR A 323 -2.80 -20.39 13.39
CA THR A 323 -1.58 -21.23 13.43
C THR A 323 -0.73 -21.15 12.15
N HIS A 324 -1.31 -20.66 11.06
CA HIS A 324 -0.65 -20.46 9.77
C HIS A 324 -0.37 -18.96 9.49
N ASP A 325 -0.32 -18.13 10.52
CA ASP A 325 -0.17 -16.66 10.43
C ASP A 325 -1.30 -15.96 9.66
N MET A 326 -2.39 -16.66 9.37
CA MET A 326 -3.58 -16.07 8.77
C MET A 326 -4.34 -15.27 9.81
N ARG A 327 -5.00 -14.20 9.36
CA ARG A 327 -5.89 -13.38 10.20
C ARG A 327 -6.85 -12.58 9.35
N THR A 328 -8.02 -12.29 9.91
CA THR A 328 -8.97 -11.34 9.34
C THR A 328 -8.63 -9.91 9.77
N PHE A 329 -9.22 -8.92 9.07
CA PHE A 329 -9.14 -7.53 9.52
C PHE A 329 -9.66 -7.35 10.94
N ASP A 330 -10.79 -7.97 11.28
CA ASP A 330 -11.45 -7.80 12.57
C ASP A 330 -10.56 -8.33 13.70
N GLN A 331 -9.91 -9.48 13.53
CA GLN A 331 -8.94 -10.00 14.50
C GLN A 331 -7.74 -9.07 14.69
N HIS A 332 -7.24 -8.47 13.60
CA HIS A 332 -6.10 -7.55 13.73
C HIS A 332 -6.52 -6.21 14.35
N LEU A 333 -7.70 -5.69 14.03
CA LEU A 333 -8.24 -4.48 14.64
C LEU A 333 -8.48 -4.65 16.14
N LEU A 334 -9.01 -5.80 16.59
CA LEU A 334 -9.12 -6.12 18.02
C LEU A 334 -7.76 -6.11 18.73
N LYS A 335 -6.74 -6.69 18.09
CA LYS A 335 -5.38 -6.67 18.66
C LYS A 335 -4.80 -5.25 18.75
N LEU A 336 -5.01 -4.41 17.72
CA LEU A 336 -4.58 -3.01 17.74
C LEU A 336 -5.31 -2.19 18.81
N TYR A 337 -6.61 -2.46 19.02
CA TYR A 337 -7.40 -1.85 20.10
C TYR A 337 -6.91 -2.32 21.47
N GLU A 338 -6.68 -3.60 21.65
CA GLU A 338 -6.13 -4.18 22.88
C GLU A 338 -4.79 -3.56 23.27
N GLN A 339 -3.94 -3.27 22.26
CA GLN A 339 -2.65 -2.61 22.44
C GLN A 339 -2.75 -1.08 22.66
N GLY A 340 -3.96 -0.50 22.61
CA GLY A 340 -4.17 0.94 22.76
C GLY A 340 -3.64 1.77 21.58
N LEU A 341 -3.52 1.18 20.40
CA LEU A 341 -2.99 1.85 19.21
C LEU A 341 -4.08 2.56 18.40
N VAL A 342 -5.33 2.09 18.49
CA VAL A 342 -6.48 2.65 17.78
C VAL A 342 -7.65 2.84 18.75
N THR A 343 -8.53 3.81 18.46
CA THR A 343 -9.75 4.02 19.23
C THR A 343 -10.81 2.98 18.87
N GLU A 344 -11.82 2.81 19.72
CA GLU A 344 -12.98 1.96 19.48
C GLU A 344 -13.71 2.37 18.20
N GLU A 345 -14.00 3.67 18.04
CA GLU A 345 -14.68 4.22 16.87
C GLU A 345 -13.91 3.92 15.59
N SER A 346 -12.59 4.12 15.61
CA SER A 346 -11.73 3.80 14.46
C SER A 346 -11.77 2.31 14.13
N ALA A 347 -11.66 1.44 15.12
CA ALA A 347 -11.65 0.01 14.89
C ALA A 347 -13.02 -0.48 14.34
N ILE A 348 -14.15 0.06 14.84
CA ILE A 348 -15.48 -0.25 14.31
C ILE A 348 -15.65 0.28 12.88
N ALA A 349 -15.22 1.52 12.61
CA ALA A 349 -15.36 2.15 11.29
C ALA A 349 -14.59 1.40 10.18
N TYR A 350 -13.45 0.80 10.54
CA TYR A 350 -12.60 0.05 9.60
C TYR A 350 -12.81 -1.47 9.65
N SER A 351 -13.77 -1.97 10.42
CA SER A 351 -14.08 -3.40 10.51
C SER A 351 -14.75 -3.95 9.24
N SER A 352 -14.66 -5.25 9.05
CA SER A 352 -15.43 -5.98 8.04
C SER A 352 -16.77 -6.43 8.61
N HIS A 353 -16.82 -6.83 9.90
CA HIS A 353 -18.01 -7.32 10.60
C HIS A 353 -18.19 -6.59 11.94
N SER A 354 -18.92 -5.47 11.92
CA SER A 354 -19.09 -4.58 13.09
C SER A 354 -19.65 -5.29 14.32
N SER A 355 -20.53 -6.29 14.16
CA SER A 355 -21.09 -7.06 15.27
C SER A 355 -20.05 -7.96 15.96
N GLU A 356 -19.12 -8.52 15.19
CA GLU A 356 -18.04 -9.36 15.73
C GLU A 356 -17.00 -8.53 16.49
N ILE A 357 -16.63 -7.38 15.91
CA ILE A 357 -15.65 -6.51 16.56
C ILE A 357 -16.17 -5.93 17.86
N LYS A 358 -17.45 -5.52 17.91
CA LYS A 358 -18.09 -5.04 19.16
C LYS A 358 -18.04 -6.10 20.25
N ARG A 359 -18.45 -7.34 19.95
CA ARG A 359 -18.37 -8.46 20.91
C ARG A 359 -16.94 -8.73 21.40
N GLY A 360 -15.97 -8.67 20.49
CA GLY A 360 -14.56 -8.81 20.83
C GLY A 360 -14.06 -7.70 21.75
N MET A 361 -14.49 -6.45 21.50
CA MET A 361 -14.18 -5.30 22.35
C MET A 361 -14.80 -5.41 23.74
N ASP A 362 -16.07 -5.85 23.84
CA ASP A 362 -16.71 -6.08 25.12
C ASP A 362 -15.96 -7.11 25.96
N THR A 363 -15.45 -8.17 25.32
CA THR A 363 -14.58 -9.15 25.98
C THR A 363 -13.30 -8.51 26.50
N ILE A 364 -12.64 -7.66 25.70
CA ILE A 364 -11.42 -6.96 26.10
C ILE A 364 -11.70 -5.97 27.24
N LYS A 365 -12.79 -5.20 27.16
CA LYS A 365 -13.25 -4.26 28.21
C LYS A 365 -13.52 -5.00 29.52
N SER A 366 -14.27 -6.09 29.44
CA SER A 366 -14.57 -6.95 30.60
C SER A 366 -13.30 -7.49 31.27
N ALA A 367 -12.33 -7.95 30.47
CA ALA A 367 -11.03 -8.42 30.97
C ALA A 367 -10.22 -7.30 31.65
N ARG A 368 -10.44 -6.04 31.27
CA ARG A 368 -9.83 -4.85 31.93
C ARG A 368 -10.63 -4.35 33.14
N GLY A 369 -11.79 -4.94 33.46
CA GLY A 369 -12.70 -4.46 34.49
C GLY A 369 -13.48 -3.20 34.11
N GLU A 370 -13.55 -2.88 32.82
CA GLU A 370 -14.35 -1.75 32.30
C GLU A 370 -15.81 -2.17 32.11
N ARG A 371 -16.74 -1.22 32.23
CA ARG A 371 -18.18 -1.49 31.96
C ARG A 371 -18.39 -1.74 30.46
N THR A 372 -19.16 -2.80 30.15
CA THR A 372 -19.45 -3.22 28.78
C THR A 372 -20.84 -2.84 28.27
N SER A 373 -21.73 -2.33 29.12
CA SER A 373 -23.07 -1.90 28.74
C SER A 373 -23.51 -0.62 29.49
N ASP A 374 -24.24 0.25 28.78
CA ASP A 374 -24.89 1.44 29.32
C ASP A 374 -26.24 1.11 30.02
N ILE A 375 -26.56 -0.17 30.25
CA ILE A 375 -27.76 -0.56 30.94
C ILE A 375 -27.52 -0.43 32.45
N ASP A 376 -27.71 0.77 32.96
CA ASP A 376 -27.87 1.00 34.38
C ASP A 376 -29.27 0.42 34.79
N GLY A 377 -29.26 -0.67 35.58
CA GLY A 377 -30.44 -1.07 36.31
C GLY A 377 -31.16 -2.33 35.87
N LEU A 378 -30.47 -3.41 35.48
CA LEU A 378 -31.06 -4.74 35.70
C LEU A 378 -30.90 -5.10 37.19
N HIS A 379 -31.79 -4.57 38.03
CA HIS A 379 -32.07 -5.19 39.31
C HIS A 379 -32.85 -6.46 39.01
N MET A 380 -32.31 -7.63 39.41
CA MET A 380 -33.14 -8.83 39.53
C MET A 380 -34.21 -8.49 40.58
N GLU A 381 -35.46 -8.50 40.13
CA GLU A 381 -36.58 -8.52 41.11
C GLU A 381 -36.36 -9.77 41.96
N GLU A 382 -36.09 -9.55 43.26
CA GLU A 382 -36.18 -10.62 44.24
C GLU A 382 -37.62 -11.13 44.20
N GLU A 383 -37.81 -12.42 43.93
CA GLU A 383 -39.12 -13.05 44.03
C GLU A 383 -39.70 -12.73 45.42
N GLU A 384 -40.76 -11.93 45.44
CA GLU A 384 -41.53 -11.71 46.65
C GLU A 384 -42.00 -13.08 47.20
N GLN A 385 -41.46 -13.45 48.35
CA GLN A 385 -41.93 -14.61 49.07
C GLN A 385 -43.43 -14.39 49.34
N ASP A 386 -44.27 -15.27 48.77
CA ASP A 386 -45.69 -15.32 48.98
C ASP A 386 -46.00 -15.42 50.52
N PRO A 387 -46.63 -14.40 51.15
CA PRO A 387 -46.89 -14.40 52.59
C PRO A 387 -48.05 -15.32 53.01
N TYR A 388 -48.67 -16.05 52.07
CA TYR A 388 -49.82 -16.90 52.38
C TYR A 388 -49.58 -18.37 52.09
N GLY A 389 -48.71 -18.99 52.93
CA GLY A 389 -48.62 -20.44 53.06
C GLY A 389 -49.90 -21.07 53.64
N GLY A 390 -50.95 -21.12 52.83
CA GLY A 390 -52.16 -21.83 53.20
C GLY A 390 -52.04 -23.34 53.11
N ARG A 391 -51.93 -24.03 54.24
CA ARG A 391 -52.18 -25.47 54.36
C ARG A 391 -53.65 -25.78 53.94
N TRP A 392 -53.75 -26.70 53.01
CA TRP A 392 -54.95 -27.48 52.81
C TRP A 392 -54.71 -28.94 53.16
N THR A 393 -55.51 -29.42 54.08
CA THR A 393 -55.65 -30.81 54.62
C THR A 393 -56.06 -31.79 53.54
#